data_03a1f0c91424c903cc8e58aaf3b018a7
#
_entry.id   03a1f0c91424c903cc8e58aaf3b018a7
#
_cell.length_a   1.000
_cell.length_b   1.000
_cell.length_c   1.000
_cell.angle_alpha   90.00
_cell.angle_beta   90.00
_cell.angle_gamma   90.00
#
_symmetry.space_group_name_H-M   'P 1'
#
loop_
_entity.id
_entity.type
_entity.pdbx_description
1 polymer ?
#
loop_
_entity_poly.entity_id
_entity_poly.type
_entity_poly.pdbx_seq_one_letter_code
_entity_poly.pdbx_strand_id
1 'polypeptide(L)'
;MTSPCCHPPDPPIPPPRTPAPQAPIIPSLPLSPVPRNLAFPPAPSSLQASIPPPPPLPLPPPAMGAAPPHVFGLEKSRLLKEALEKASPVPKGREDVKRLLKLRKDRFRSDLRWILFCADLPSLIQEGPQCGLVALWMAGTLLSPPSGIPLERLVQVAMERGYTAQGEMFSVADMGRLAQEVLGCQAELLCGGLGSPNRDLVLQHLVSGQPLLIPYDEDFNHEPCQRKGHKAHWAVSAGVLLGVQDLPSLGYSEDPELPGLFYPVPGMPCQLPSLPEEGFPGAVYLLSKQGKSWHYQLWDYDQVRDSNLQLTDFSPSRANDGRAVKSHLGAVMCANPFTGVSS
;
A
#
# COMPACT_ATOMS: atom_id res chain seq x y z
N MET A 1 15.17 -39.90 46.57
CA MET A 1 15.53 -40.42 45.25
C MET A 1 15.42 -39.26 44.27
N THR A 2 16.54 -38.63 43.98
CA THR A 2 16.65 -37.43 43.16
C THR A 2 16.93 -37.85 41.73
N SER A 3 16.06 -37.44 40.78
CA SER A 3 16.25 -37.63 39.36
C SER A 3 17.35 -36.69 38.81
N PRO A 4 18.18 -37.16 37.88
CA PRO A 4 19.22 -36.31 37.26
C PRO A 4 18.66 -35.39 36.17
N CYS A 5 19.10 -34.14 36.20
CA CYS A 5 18.86 -33.13 35.16
C CYS A 5 19.58 -33.52 33.85
N CYS A 6 18.83 -33.68 32.77
CA CYS A 6 19.35 -33.72 31.40
C CYS A 6 19.69 -32.33 30.91
N HIS A 7 20.95 -32.02 30.74
CA HIS A 7 21.40 -30.87 29.95
C HIS A 7 21.30 -31.20 28.45
N PRO A 8 20.88 -30.26 27.62
CA PRO A 8 20.95 -30.46 26.17
C PRO A 8 22.40 -30.40 25.67
N PRO A 9 22.75 -31.15 24.62
CA PRO A 9 24.10 -31.15 24.07
C PRO A 9 24.44 -29.80 23.39
N ASP A 10 25.72 -29.43 23.51
CA ASP A 10 26.27 -28.21 22.87
C ASP A 10 26.13 -28.23 21.33
N PRO A 11 25.91 -27.10 20.69
CA PRO A 11 25.82 -27.03 19.23
C PRO A 11 27.18 -27.33 18.58
N PRO A 12 27.19 -27.97 17.39
CA PRO A 12 28.45 -28.35 16.72
C PRO A 12 29.22 -27.12 16.26
N ILE A 13 30.54 -27.19 16.40
CA ILE A 13 31.50 -26.16 15.99
C ILE A 13 31.46 -26.01 14.45
N PRO A 14 31.27 -24.78 13.90
CA PRO A 14 31.27 -24.60 12.47
C PRO A 14 32.67 -24.87 11.86
N PRO A 15 32.72 -25.41 10.61
CA PRO A 15 33.99 -25.68 9.93
C PRO A 15 34.71 -24.38 9.57
N PRO A 16 36.07 -24.42 9.45
CA PRO A 16 36.85 -23.22 9.12
C PRO A 16 36.49 -22.68 7.73
N ARG A 17 36.29 -21.36 7.66
CA ARG A 17 35.98 -20.67 6.41
C ARG A 17 37.16 -20.74 5.44
N THR A 18 36.92 -21.27 4.26
CA THR A 18 37.84 -21.15 3.11
C THR A 18 37.95 -19.67 2.70
N PRO A 19 39.15 -19.17 2.42
CA PRO A 19 39.31 -17.80 1.94
C PRO A 19 38.64 -17.63 0.56
N ALA A 20 37.93 -16.51 0.40
CA ALA A 20 37.30 -16.13 -0.86
C ALA A 20 38.33 -15.92 -1.96
N PRO A 21 38.04 -16.28 -3.22
CA PRO A 21 38.94 -16.00 -4.34
C PRO A 21 39.08 -14.48 -4.53
N GLN A 22 40.32 -14.03 -4.64
CA GLN A 22 40.68 -12.63 -4.92
C GLN A 22 40.18 -12.26 -6.32
N ALA A 23 39.53 -11.11 -6.42
CA ALA A 23 39.11 -10.54 -7.70
C ALA A 23 40.33 -10.19 -8.57
N PRO A 24 40.27 -10.34 -9.90
CA PRO A 24 41.36 -10.02 -10.81
C PRO A 24 41.66 -8.51 -10.79
N ILE A 25 42.94 -8.18 -10.67
CA ILE A 25 43.46 -6.79 -10.73
C ILE A 25 43.34 -6.32 -12.19
N ILE A 26 42.51 -5.33 -12.44
CA ILE A 26 42.40 -4.65 -13.72
C ILE A 26 43.57 -3.64 -13.82
N PRO A 27 44.45 -3.70 -14.84
CA PRO A 27 45.50 -2.72 -14.99
C PRO A 27 44.95 -1.35 -15.38
N SER A 28 45.34 -0.33 -14.65
CA SER A 28 44.97 1.07 -14.91
C SER A 28 45.55 1.54 -16.25
N LEU A 29 44.66 2.04 -17.12
CA LEU A 29 45.04 2.72 -18.35
C LEU A 29 45.67 4.10 -18.03
N PRO A 30 46.70 4.54 -18.75
CA PRO A 30 47.34 5.82 -18.50
C PRO A 30 46.43 6.99 -18.93
N LEU A 31 46.35 7.98 -18.06
CA LEU A 31 45.66 9.25 -18.30
C LEU A 31 46.40 10.03 -19.41
N SER A 32 45.70 10.34 -20.49
CA SER A 32 46.18 11.26 -21.53
C SER A 32 46.23 12.69 -20.99
N PRO A 33 47.24 13.48 -21.36
CA PRO A 33 47.39 14.85 -20.86
C PRO A 33 46.38 15.81 -21.49
N VAL A 34 45.77 16.61 -20.63
CA VAL A 34 44.88 17.72 -20.98
C VAL A 34 45.69 18.83 -21.65
N PRO A 35 45.33 19.35 -22.85
CA PRO A 35 45.98 20.51 -23.42
C PRO A 35 45.63 21.78 -22.64
N ARG A 36 46.67 22.48 -22.18
CA ARG A 36 46.58 23.85 -21.65
C ARG A 36 46.51 24.84 -22.80
N ASN A 37 45.73 25.90 -22.57
CA ASN A 37 45.69 27.19 -23.22
C ASN A 37 44.97 27.28 -24.58
N LEU A 38 43.75 27.75 -24.51
CA LEU A 38 43.19 28.66 -25.51
C LEU A 38 42.81 29.95 -24.77
N ALA A 39 43.57 31.01 -25.04
CA ALA A 39 43.29 32.36 -24.59
C ALA A 39 42.08 32.91 -25.34
N PHE A 40 41.11 33.44 -24.59
CA PHE A 40 39.98 34.18 -25.18
C PHE A 40 40.45 35.59 -25.58
N PRO A 41 40.00 36.08 -26.75
CA PRO A 41 40.25 37.47 -27.13
C PRO A 41 39.43 38.45 -26.27
N PRO A 42 39.92 39.70 -26.05
CA PRO A 42 39.21 40.69 -25.25
C PRO A 42 37.92 41.16 -25.93
N ALA A 43 36.86 41.29 -25.12
CA ALA A 43 35.57 41.81 -25.56
C ALA A 43 35.67 43.31 -25.99
N PRO A 44 34.93 43.75 -27.03
CA PRO A 44 34.90 45.16 -27.41
C PRO A 44 34.13 45.99 -26.36
N SER A 45 34.67 47.18 -26.08
CA SER A 45 34.09 48.14 -25.16
C SER A 45 32.70 48.55 -25.54
N SER A 46 31.75 48.37 -24.66
CA SER A 46 30.34 48.68 -24.84
C SER A 46 30.04 50.16 -24.72
N LEU A 47 29.33 50.68 -25.69
CA LEU A 47 28.59 51.92 -25.60
C LEU A 47 27.46 51.76 -24.55
N GLN A 48 27.51 52.55 -23.49
CA GLN A 48 26.44 52.66 -22.52
C GLN A 48 25.21 53.32 -23.15
N ALA A 49 24.23 52.53 -23.52
CA ALA A 49 22.87 53.00 -23.75
C ALA A 49 22.17 53.06 -22.39
N SER A 50 21.77 54.28 -22.00
CA SER A 50 20.98 54.53 -20.79
C SER A 50 19.61 53.93 -20.94
N ILE A 51 19.31 52.87 -20.20
CA ILE A 51 17.98 52.27 -20.10
C ILE A 51 17.13 53.16 -19.16
N PRO A 52 15.95 53.64 -19.59
CA PRO A 52 15.05 54.39 -18.70
C PRO A 52 14.59 53.46 -17.52
N PRO A 53 14.37 54.00 -16.32
CA PRO A 53 13.91 53.23 -15.19
C PRO A 53 12.55 52.57 -15.47
N PRO A 54 12.33 51.31 -15.00
CA PRO A 54 11.06 50.66 -15.18
C PRO A 54 9.95 51.40 -14.44
N PRO A 55 8.71 51.39 -14.97
CA PRO A 55 7.57 52.03 -14.33
C PRO A 55 7.33 51.43 -12.93
N PRO A 56 6.84 52.21 -11.96
CA PRO A 56 6.57 51.71 -10.63
C PRO A 56 5.51 50.60 -10.68
N LEU A 57 5.80 49.49 -9.96
CA LEU A 57 4.87 48.37 -9.82
C LEU A 57 3.56 48.86 -9.18
N PRO A 58 2.39 48.42 -9.65
CA PRO A 58 1.12 48.74 -9.01
C PRO A 58 1.13 48.25 -7.56
N LEU A 59 0.66 49.07 -6.66
CA LEU A 59 0.50 48.73 -5.24
C LEU A 59 -0.35 47.46 -5.11
N PRO A 60 0.04 46.51 -4.26
CA PRO A 60 -0.77 45.34 -4.00
C PRO A 60 -2.13 45.79 -3.43
N PRO A 61 -3.23 45.11 -3.82
CA PRO A 61 -4.54 45.36 -3.25
C PRO A 61 -4.49 45.16 -1.72
N PRO A 62 -5.32 45.88 -0.93
CA PRO A 62 -5.35 45.71 0.52
C PRO A 62 -5.59 44.24 0.88
N ALA A 63 -4.80 43.72 1.79
CA ALA A 63 -4.90 42.35 2.27
C ALA A 63 -6.28 42.14 2.88
N MET A 64 -7.18 41.56 2.12
CA MET A 64 -8.36 40.89 2.68
C MET A 64 -7.85 39.71 3.50
N GLY A 65 -8.25 39.66 4.79
CA GLY A 65 -7.79 38.72 5.75
C GLY A 65 -7.74 37.27 5.21
N ALA A 66 -6.56 36.70 5.16
CA ALA A 66 -6.35 35.35 4.69
C ALA A 66 -7.10 34.39 5.62
N ALA A 67 -8.18 33.79 5.13
CA ALA A 67 -8.77 32.63 5.77
C ALA A 67 -7.71 31.52 5.83
N PRO A 68 -7.64 30.73 6.90
CA PRO A 68 -6.62 29.70 7.03
C PRO A 68 -6.67 28.73 5.84
N PRO A 69 -5.52 28.36 5.26
CA PRO A 69 -5.43 27.63 3.99
C PRO A 69 -6.04 26.20 4.01
N HIS A 70 -6.45 25.72 5.16
CA HIS A 70 -6.99 24.36 5.33
C HIS A 70 -8.50 24.22 5.03
N VAL A 71 -9.26 25.32 4.97
CA VAL A 71 -10.73 25.25 4.79
C VAL A 71 -11.10 25.04 3.32
N PHE A 72 -10.30 25.55 2.38
CA PHE A 72 -10.61 25.47 0.94
C PHE A 72 -10.49 24.08 0.32
N GLY A 73 -9.59 23.22 0.85
CA GLY A 73 -9.41 21.85 0.36
C GLY A 73 -10.59 20.95 0.69
N LEU A 74 -11.05 21.00 1.94
CA LEU A 74 -12.15 20.17 2.45
C LEU A 74 -13.49 20.48 1.76
N GLU A 75 -13.79 21.75 1.52
CA GLU A 75 -15.01 22.16 0.81
C GLU A 75 -15.01 21.69 -0.64
N LYS A 76 -13.89 21.81 -1.33
CA LYS A 76 -13.76 21.42 -2.73
C LYS A 76 -13.90 19.91 -2.92
N SER A 77 -13.29 19.10 -2.04
CA SER A 77 -13.45 17.65 -2.02
C SER A 77 -14.88 17.23 -1.71
N ARG A 78 -15.53 17.91 -0.78
CA ARG A 78 -16.93 17.65 -0.43
C ARG A 78 -17.88 17.95 -1.58
N LEU A 79 -17.72 19.10 -2.24
CA LEU A 79 -18.53 19.48 -3.41
C LEU A 79 -18.30 18.56 -4.60
N LEU A 80 -17.04 18.13 -4.84
CA LEU A 80 -16.73 17.15 -5.87
C LEU A 80 -17.35 15.78 -5.56
N LYS A 81 -17.32 15.36 -4.31
CA LYS A 81 -17.97 14.14 -3.86
C LYS A 81 -19.48 14.20 -4.08
N GLU A 82 -20.13 15.28 -3.65
CA GLU A 82 -21.57 15.47 -3.86
C GLU A 82 -21.95 15.56 -5.35
N ALA A 83 -21.12 16.18 -6.17
CA ALA A 83 -21.33 16.26 -7.61
C ALA A 83 -21.18 14.88 -8.30
N LEU A 84 -20.20 14.09 -7.89
CA LEU A 84 -19.99 12.72 -8.38
C LEU A 84 -21.11 11.76 -7.91
N GLU A 85 -21.56 11.89 -6.68
CA GLU A 85 -22.68 11.10 -6.14
C GLU A 85 -24.02 11.43 -6.86
N LYS A 86 -24.19 12.67 -7.32
CA LYS A 86 -25.39 13.12 -8.09
C LYS A 86 -25.30 12.78 -9.58
N ALA A 87 -24.09 12.74 -10.16
CA ALA A 87 -23.88 12.57 -11.59
C ALA A 87 -24.00 11.10 -12.06
N SER A 88 -23.63 10.16 -11.23
CA SER A 88 -23.76 8.72 -11.50
C SER A 88 -23.51 7.98 -10.21
N PRO A 89 -24.42 7.13 -9.74
CA PRO A 89 -24.16 6.35 -8.53
C PRO A 89 -22.93 5.49 -8.78
N VAL A 90 -21.84 5.78 -8.04
CA VAL A 90 -20.65 4.93 -8.07
C VAL A 90 -21.08 3.56 -7.58
N PRO A 91 -20.90 2.50 -8.38
CA PRO A 91 -21.23 1.15 -7.94
C PRO A 91 -20.53 0.86 -6.62
N LYS A 92 -21.27 0.34 -5.64
CA LYS A 92 -20.73 0.05 -4.30
C LYS A 92 -20.49 -1.44 -4.13
N GLY A 93 -19.49 -1.79 -3.35
CA GLY A 93 -19.26 -3.15 -2.91
C GLY A 93 -19.20 -4.18 -4.04
N ARG A 94 -20.04 -5.20 -3.94
CA ARG A 94 -20.07 -6.32 -4.87
C ARG A 94 -20.36 -5.90 -6.32
N GLU A 95 -21.16 -4.88 -6.55
CA GLU A 95 -21.47 -4.41 -7.91
C GLU A 95 -20.26 -3.75 -8.58
N ASP A 96 -19.47 -2.99 -7.84
CA ASP A 96 -18.21 -2.44 -8.36
C ASP A 96 -17.22 -3.56 -8.70
N VAL A 97 -17.12 -4.58 -7.85
CA VAL A 97 -16.30 -5.76 -8.10
C VAL A 97 -16.77 -6.53 -9.33
N LYS A 98 -18.07 -6.79 -9.46
CA LYS A 98 -18.63 -7.45 -10.66
C LYS A 98 -18.31 -6.69 -11.94
N ARG A 99 -18.47 -5.36 -11.92
CA ARG A 99 -18.11 -4.51 -13.06
C ARG A 99 -16.62 -4.65 -13.41
N LEU A 100 -15.76 -4.63 -12.40
CA LEU A 100 -14.30 -4.80 -12.56
C LEU A 100 -13.96 -6.17 -13.15
N LEU A 101 -14.59 -7.23 -12.65
CA LEU A 101 -14.37 -8.59 -13.14
C LEU A 101 -14.84 -8.76 -14.60
N LYS A 102 -15.97 -8.17 -14.98
CA LYS A 102 -16.43 -8.13 -16.38
C LYS A 102 -15.42 -7.46 -17.30
N LEU A 103 -14.82 -6.34 -16.86
CA LEU A 103 -13.81 -5.59 -17.63
C LEU A 103 -12.47 -6.32 -17.74
N ARG A 104 -12.18 -7.24 -16.84
CA ARG A 104 -10.90 -7.97 -16.78
C ARG A 104 -11.04 -9.45 -17.13
N LYS A 105 -12.19 -9.86 -17.67
CA LYS A 105 -12.51 -11.25 -17.96
C LYS A 105 -11.46 -11.97 -18.81
N ASP A 106 -10.84 -11.27 -19.71
CA ASP A 106 -9.75 -11.76 -20.59
C ASP A 106 -8.46 -12.12 -19.85
N ARG A 107 -8.29 -11.64 -18.62
CA ARG A 107 -7.12 -11.95 -17.77
C ARG A 107 -7.28 -13.22 -16.95
N PHE A 108 -8.50 -13.73 -16.84
CA PHE A 108 -8.78 -14.90 -16.02
C PHE A 108 -8.49 -16.19 -16.80
N ARG A 109 -7.82 -17.10 -16.12
CA ARG A 109 -7.59 -18.44 -16.63
C ARG A 109 -8.91 -19.19 -16.76
N SER A 110 -9.16 -19.71 -17.96
CA SER A 110 -10.40 -20.45 -18.29
C SER A 110 -10.43 -21.88 -17.72
N ASP A 111 -9.27 -22.39 -17.30
CA ASP A 111 -9.10 -23.70 -16.67
C ASP A 111 -9.33 -23.67 -15.15
N LEU A 112 -9.61 -22.50 -14.58
CA LEU A 112 -9.88 -22.31 -13.16
C LEU A 112 -11.34 -21.91 -12.91
N ARG A 113 -11.85 -22.29 -11.75
CA ARG A 113 -13.06 -21.75 -11.14
C ARG A 113 -12.67 -20.67 -10.15
N TRP A 114 -13.43 -19.60 -10.08
CA TRP A 114 -13.09 -18.43 -9.32
C TRP A 114 -13.99 -18.25 -8.12
N ILE A 115 -13.43 -18.17 -6.93
CA ILE A 115 -14.17 -17.90 -5.70
C ILE A 115 -13.85 -16.50 -5.21
N LEU A 116 -14.88 -15.68 -5.04
CA LEU A 116 -14.73 -14.31 -4.55
C LEU A 116 -15.12 -14.21 -3.07
N PHE A 117 -14.16 -13.81 -2.27
CA PHE A 117 -14.37 -13.33 -0.91
C PHE A 117 -14.14 -11.82 -0.92
N CYS A 118 -15.13 -11.03 -0.54
CA CYS A 118 -15.02 -9.57 -0.55
C CYS A 118 -15.91 -8.96 0.51
N ALA A 119 -15.32 -8.21 1.41
CA ALA A 119 -16.00 -7.31 2.31
C ALA A 119 -16.24 -5.95 1.64
N ASP A 120 -17.29 -5.25 2.03
CA ASP A 120 -17.64 -3.96 1.45
C ASP A 120 -16.87 -2.82 2.13
N LEU A 121 -16.00 -2.17 1.37
CA LEU A 121 -15.26 -0.99 1.82
C LEU A 121 -15.86 0.28 1.23
N PRO A 122 -16.05 1.34 2.03
CA PRO A 122 -16.33 2.65 1.49
C PRO A 122 -15.14 3.17 0.70
N SER A 123 -15.36 4.21 -0.09
CA SER A 123 -14.28 4.90 -0.79
C SER A 123 -14.08 6.28 -0.20
N LEU A 124 -12.84 6.66 0.00
CA LEU A 124 -12.45 8.00 0.41
C LEU A 124 -11.26 8.45 -0.42
N ILE A 125 -11.37 9.63 -1.04
CA ILE A 125 -10.24 10.22 -1.77
C ILE A 125 -9.37 10.99 -0.79
N GLN A 126 -8.07 10.70 -0.82
CA GLN A 126 -7.10 11.34 0.07
C GLN A 126 -6.84 12.79 -0.32
N GLU A 127 -6.51 13.59 0.68
CA GLU A 127 -5.93 14.91 0.51
C GLU A 127 -4.43 14.87 0.87
N GLY A 128 -3.60 15.46 0.01
CA GLY A 128 -2.16 15.47 0.25
C GLY A 128 -1.54 14.08 0.49
N PRO A 129 -0.64 13.93 1.46
CA PRO A 129 0.11 12.69 1.71
C PRO A 129 -0.61 11.67 2.62
N GLN A 130 -1.94 11.75 2.74
CA GLN A 130 -2.72 10.99 3.74
C GLN A 130 -3.09 9.55 3.28
N CYS A 131 -2.38 8.98 2.33
CA CYS A 131 -2.74 7.66 1.77
C CYS A 131 -2.88 6.57 2.85
N GLY A 132 -1.97 6.53 3.82
CA GLY A 132 -2.01 5.56 4.90
C GLY A 132 -3.19 5.76 5.86
N LEU A 133 -3.46 7.01 6.25
CA LEU A 133 -4.57 7.34 7.14
C LEU A 133 -5.93 7.08 6.48
N VAL A 134 -6.05 7.34 5.18
CA VAL A 134 -7.26 7.03 4.39
C VAL A 134 -7.44 5.52 4.25
N ALA A 135 -6.37 4.75 3.99
CA ALA A 135 -6.43 3.30 3.94
C ALA A 135 -6.87 2.72 5.31
N LEU A 136 -6.32 3.24 6.41
CA LEU A 136 -6.71 2.85 7.77
C LEU A 136 -8.16 3.22 8.08
N TRP A 137 -8.61 4.40 7.66
CA TRP A 137 -10.00 4.82 7.82
C TRP A 137 -10.96 3.86 7.10
N MET A 138 -10.67 3.48 5.85
CA MET A 138 -11.46 2.51 5.11
C MET A 138 -11.48 1.15 5.81
N ALA A 139 -10.33 0.66 6.28
CA ALA A 139 -10.22 -0.58 7.05
C ALA A 139 -11.08 -0.54 8.33
N GLY A 140 -11.07 0.60 9.02
CA GLY A 140 -11.80 0.82 10.27
C GLY A 140 -13.30 0.58 10.15
N THR A 141 -13.89 0.76 8.96
CA THR A 141 -15.33 0.50 8.75
C THR A 141 -15.72 -0.98 8.87
N LEU A 142 -14.76 -1.88 8.70
CA LEU A 142 -14.96 -3.33 8.90
C LEU A 142 -14.69 -3.77 10.35
N LEU A 143 -13.96 -2.94 11.12
CA LEU A 143 -13.45 -3.31 12.43
C LEU A 143 -14.18 -2.60 13.58
N SER A 144 -14.75 -1.45 13.31
CA SER A 144 -15.40 -0.60 14.30
C SER A 144 -16.92 -0.70 14.20
N PRO A 145 -17.65 -0.39 15.31
CA PRO A 145 -19.09 -0.32 15.26
C PRO A 145 -19.58 0.71 14.21
N PRO A 146 -20.86 0.63 13.78
CA PRO A 146 -21.41 1.36 12.62
C PRO A 146 -21.25 2.87 12.59
N SER A 147 -20.93 3.50 13.70
CA SER A 147 -20.70 4.95 13.79
C SER A 147 -19.41 5.42 13.14
N GLY A 148 -18.48 4.51 12.86
CA GLY A 148 -17.18 4.83 12.25
C GLY A 148 -16.32 5.79 13.10
N ILE A 149 -15.06 5.91 12.79
CA ILE A 149 -14.16 6.89 13.41
C ILE A 149 -13.89 7.99 12.37
N PRO A 150 -14.04 9.28 12.72
CA PRO A 150 -13.71 10.38 11.83
C PRO A 150 -12.23 10.33 11.40
N LEU A 151 -11.93 10.63 10.12
CA LEU A 151 -10.56 10.69 9.63
C LEU A 151 -9.72 11.68 10.41
N GLU A 152 -10.31 12.80 10.83
CA GLU A 152 -9.67 13.83 11.64
C GLU A 152 -9.14 13.28 12.96
N ARG A 153 -9.83 12.32 13.56
CA ARG A 153 -9.37 11.66 14.78
C ARG A 153 -8.12 10.80 14.54
N LEU A 154 -8.08 10.08 13.41
CA LEU A 154 -6.89 9.33 13.01
C LEU A 154 -5.69 10.26 12.79
N VAL A 155 -5.91 11.36 12.07
CA VAL A 155 -4.88 12.38 11.81
C VAL A 155 -4.37 12.96 13.12
N GLN A 156 -5.28 13.36 14.00
CA GLN A 156 -4.94 13.96 15.30
C GLN A 156 -4.06 13.04 16.13
N VAL A 157 -4.49 11.78 16.33
CA VAL A 157 -3.72 10.82 17.13
C VAL A 157 -2.37 10.52 16.50
N ALA A 158 -2.32 10.36 15.17
CA ALA A 158 -1.06 10.13 14.46
C ALA A 158 -0.07 11.30 14.66
N MET A 159 -0.54 12.54 14.65
CA MET A 159 0.28 13.72 14.94
C MET A 159 0.71 13.77 16.41
N GLU A 160 -0.20 13.56 17.35
CA GLU A 160 0.08 13.55 18.80
C GLU A 160 1.13 12.50 19.18
N ARG A 161 1.12 11.33 18.51
CA ARG A 161 2.08 10.24 18.71
C ARG A 161 3.38 10.43 17.91
N GLY A 162 3.48 11.44 17.06
CA GLY A 162 4.64 11.68 16.21
C GLY A 162 4.79 10.64 15.09
N TYR A 163 3.72 9.93 14.71
CA TYR A 163 3.74 8.98 13.60
C TYR A 163 3.73 9.67 12.26
N THR A 164 3.20 10.88 12.20
CA THR A 164 3.16 11.73 11.02
C THR A 164 3.47 13.19 11.36
N ALA A 165 3.91 13.94 10.35
CA ALA A 165 4.03 15.41 10.45
C ALA A 165 3.00 16.14 9.59
N GLN A 166 2.64 15.57 8.43
CA GLN A 166 1.75 16.20 7.44
C GLN A 166 0.65 15.23 6.94
N GLY A 167 0.48 14.08 7.58
CA GLY A 167 -0.47 13.04 7.22
C GLY A 167 0.16 11.80 6.58
N GLU A 168 1.45 11.83 6.26
CA GLU A 168 2.20 10.70 5.73
C GLU A 168 2.44 9.60 6.78
N MET A 169 2.38 8.35 6.36
CA MET A 169 2.66 7.18 7.21
C MET A 169 3.82 6.38 6.60
N PHE A 170 4.99 6.39 7.29
CA PHE A 170 6.20 5.75 6.81
C PHE A 170 6.56 4.45 7.52
N SER A 171 5.79 4.05 8.50
CA SER A 171 6.13 2.91 9.33
C SER A 171 4.95 1.96 9.43
N VAL A 172 5.17 0.70 9.06
CA VAL A 172 4.19 -0.38 9.25
C VAL A 172 3.90 -0.57 10.73
N ALA A 173 4.92 -0.45 11.60
CA ALA A 173 4.76 -0.58 13.03
C ALA A 173 3.93 0.58 13.63
N ASP A 174 4.14 1.82 13.16
CA ASP A 174 3.34 2.97 13.60
C ASP A 174 1.90 2.85 13.11
N MET A 175 1.69 2.34 11.90
CA MET A 175 0.36 2.03 11.37
C MET A 175 -0.37 1.01 12.24
N GLY A 176 0.29 -0.07 12.64
CA GLY A 176 -0.28 -1.09 13.52
C GLY A 176 -0.64 -0.52 14.89
N ARG A 177 0.25 0.28 15.50
CA ARG A 177 -0.03 0.95 16.78
C ARG A 177 -1.21 1.91 16.68
N LEU A 178 -1.27 2.71 15.62
CA LEU A 178 -2.39 3.63 15.39
C LEU A 178 -3.71 2.87 15.21
N ALA A 179 -3.69 1.76 14.47
CA ALA A 179 -4.86 0.90 14.29
C ALA A 179 -5.37 0.37 15.66
N GLN A 180 -4.47 -0.15 16.47
CA GLN A 180 -4.82 -0.65 17.81
C GLN A 180 -5.39 0.45 18.72
N GLU A 181 -4.74 1.62 18.75
CA GLU A 181 -5.12 2.72 19.63
C GLU A 181 -6.46 3.34 19.24
N VAL A 182 -6.70 3.56 17.95
CA VAL A 182 -7.86 4.34 17.52
C VAL A 182 -9.05 3.44 17.15
N LEU A 183 -8.79 2.29 16.54
CA LEU A 183 -9.85 1.36 16.12
C LEU A 183 -10.17 0.29 17.17
N GLY A 184 -9.30 0.12 18.19
CA GLY A 184 -9.46 -0.96 19.17
C GLY A 184 -9.33 -2.36 18.59
N CYS A 185 -8.76 -2.51 17.39
CA CYS A 185 -8.57 -3.78 16.74
C CYS A 185 -7.30 -4.51 17.19
N GLN A 186 -7.24 -5.80 16.93
CA GLN A 186 -5.96 -6.52 16.96
C GLN A 186 -5.22 -6.22 15.67
N ALA A 187 -3.98 -5.70 15.76
CA ALA A 187 -3.13 -5.43 14.63
C ALA A 187 -1.87 -6.28 14.71
N GLU A 188 -1.69 -7.17 13.75
CA GLU A 188 -0.53 -8.03 13.62
C GLU A 188 0.37 -7.55 12.49
N LEU A 189 1.67 -7.44 12.75
CA LEU A 189 2.66 -6.99 11.78
C LEU A 189 3.22 -8.21 11.03
N LEU A 190 3.05 -8.21 9.72
CA LEU A 190 3.69 -9.19 8.84
C LEU A 190 5.11 -8.74 8.51
N CYS A 191 6.08 -9.23 9.25
CA CYS A 191 7.48 -8.97 8.96
C CYS A 191 7.95 -9.79 7.76
N GLY A 192 8.74 -9.19 6.86
CA GLY A 192 9.28 -9.86 5.69
C GLY A 192 8.37 -9.86 4.46
N GLY A 193 7.27 -9.11 4.49
CA GLY A 193 6.39 -8.93 3.32
C GLY A 193 5.32 -10.00 3.16
N LEU A 194 4.80 -10.13 1.94
CA LEU A 194 3.63 -10.96 1.62
C LEU A 194 3.97 -12.35 1.04
N GLY A 195 5.25 -12.70 0.93
CA GLY A 195 5.69 -14.02 0.46
C GLY A 195 5.64 -15.08 1.57
N SER A 196 6.11 -16.32 1.27
CA SER A 196 6.30 -17.34 2.29
C SER A 196 7.19 -16.83 3.43
N PRO A 197 6.84 -17.07 4.71
CA PRO A 197 5.73 -17.93 5.20
C PRO A 197 4.39 -17.21 5.38
N ASN A 198 4.29 -15.91 5.08
CA ASN A 198 3.12 -15.10 5.42
C ASN A 198 1.93 -15.27 4.45
N ARG A 199 2.16 -15.82 3.26
CA ARG A 199 1.16 -15.88 2.20
C ARG A 199 -0.16 -16.54 2.61
N ASP A 200 -0.09 -17.73 3.17
CA ASP A 200 -1.29 -18.49 3.54
C ASP A 200 -2.05 -17.80 4.69
N LEU A 201 -1.31 -17.21 5.63
CA LEU A 201 -1.88 -16.42 6.71
C LEU A 201 -2.66 -15.20 6.17
N VAL A 202 -2.08 -14.48 5.20
CA VAL A 202 -2.73 -13.36 4.52
C VAL A 202 -4.00 -13.80 3.79
N LEU A 203 -3.94 -14.89 3.04
CA LEU A 203 -5.11 -15.39 2.31
C LEU A 203 -6.23 -15.82 3.24
N GLN A 204 -5.91 -16.54 4.33
CA GLN A 204 -6.89 -16.91 5.35
C GLN A 204 -7.51 -15.68 6.02
N HIS A 205 -6.70 -14.66 6.33
CA HIS A 205 -7.16 -13.40 6.90
C HIS A 205 -8.18 -12.70 5.99
N LEU A 206 -7.88 -12.59 4.69
CA LEU A 206 -8.78 -11.95 3.72
C LEU A 206 -10.05 -12.79 3.46
N VAL A 207 -9.93 -14.11 3.43
CA VAL A 207 -11.09 -15.03 3.31
C VAL A 207 -12.03 -14.88 4.51
N SER A 208 -11.50 -14.60 5.70
CA SER A 208 -12.31 -14.33 6.90
C SER A 208 -13.01 -12.95 6.89
N GLY A 209 -12.80 -12.15 5.84
CA GLY A 209 -13.40 -10.83 5.68
C GLY A 209 -12.72 -9.71 6.45
N GLN A 210 -11.50 -9.96 6.94
CA GLN A 210 -10.72 -8.99 7.70
C GLN A 210 -9.83 -8.15 6.77
N PRO A 211 -9.64 -6.84 7.03
CA PRO A 211 -8.85 -5.97 6.17
C PRO A 211 -7.34 -6.13 6.39
N LEU A 212 -6.60 -6.01 5.29
CA LEU A 212 -5.15 -5.99 5.25
C LEU A 212 -4.65 -4.64 4.74
N LEU A 213 -3.82 -3.95 5.51
CA LEU A 213 -3.18 -2.69 5.11
C LEU A 213 -1.81 -3.00 4.49
N ILE A 214 -1.61 -2.56 3.25
CA ILE A 214 -0.43 -2.90 2.45
C ILE A 214 0.24 -1.61 1.96
N PRO A 215 1.48 -1.32 2.35
CA PRO A 215 2.29 -0.36 1.64
C PRO A 215 2.87 -1.02 0.39
N TYR A 216 2.94 -0.29 -0.72
CA TYR A 216 3.43 -0.80 -1.99
C TYR A 216 4.13 0.30 -2.80
N ASP A 217 5.00 -0.08 -3.72
CA ASP A 217 5.64 0.82 -4.68
C ASP A 217 4.65 1.07 -5.83
N GLU A 218 4.26 2.34 -6.05
CA GLU A 218 3.24 2.68 -7.04
C GLU A 218 3.83 3.27 -8.32
N ASP A 219 3.18 3.00 -9.43
CA ASP A 219 3.44 3.65 -10.71
C ASP A 219 2.60 4.94 -10.89
N PHE A 220 2.59 5.50 -12.10
CA PHE A 220 1.82 6.72 -12.41
C PHE A 220 0.30 6.49 -12.42
N ASN A 221 -0.15 5.25 -12.57
CA ASN A 221 -1.56 4.86 -12.53
C ASN A 221 -2.00 4.38 -11.16
N HIS A 222 -1.13 4.49 -10.16
CA HIS A 222 -1.32 3.98 -8.81
C HIS A 222 -1.44 2.45 -8.73
N GLU A 223 -0.89 1.74 -9.73
CA GLU A 223 -0.80 0.29 -9.75
C GLU A 223 0.51 -0.18 -9.08
N PRO A 224 0.53 -1.38 -8.47
CA PRO A 224 1.75 -1.94 -7.91
C PRO A 224 2.83 -2.12 -8.97
N CYS A 225 4.05 -1.69 -8.66
CA CYS A 225 5.20 -1.77 -9.57
C CYS A 225 6.49 -2.10 -8.82
N GLN A 226 7.60 -2.19 -9.56
CA GLN A 226 8.93 -2.46 -9.03
C GLN A 226 9.89 -1.33 -9.43
N ARG A 227 9.79 -0.20 -8.74
CA ARG A 227 10.61 1.00 -8.97
C ARG A 227 11.49 1.34 -7.77
N LYS A 228 11.91 0.33 -7.01
CA LYS A 228 12.79 0.46 -5.85
C LYS A 228 12.22 1.35 -4.74
N GLY A 229 10.91 1.32 -4.55
CA GLY A 229 10.24 2.09 -3.50
C GLY A 229 10.27 3.61 -3.72
N HIS A 230 10.45 4.07 -4.95
CA HIS A 230 10.52 5.50 -5.25
C HIS A 230 9.28 6.27 -4.85
N LYS A 231 8.12 5.62 -4.91
CA LYS A 231 6.84 6.24 -4.63
C LYS A 231 5.97 5.29 -3.81
N ALA A 232 6.25 5.23 -2.51
CA ALA A 232 5.47 4.40 -1.59
C ALA A 232 4.04 4.94 -1.44
N HIS A 233 3.08 4.04 -1.50
CA HIS A 233 1.66 4.30 -1.31
C HIS A 233 1.05 3.25 -0.40
N TRP A 234 -0.12 3.56 0.18
CA TRP A 234 -0.87 2.62 1.01
C TRP A 234 -2.18 2.23 0.35
N ALA A 235 -2.50 0.95 0.45
CA ALA A 235 -3.80 0.42 0.12
C ALA A 235 -4.38 -0.41 1.26
N VAL A 236 -5.69 -0.62 1.22
CA VAL A 236 -6.38 -1.61 2.02
C VAL A 236 -6.95 -2.68 1.09
N SER A 237 -6.63 -3.94 1.35
CA SER A 237 -7.27 -5.09 0.71
C SER A 237 -8.33 -5.64 1.66
N ALA A 238 -9.54 -5.85 1.16
CA ALA A 238 -10.67 -6.39 1.90
C ALA A 238 -11.33 -7.55 1.18
N GLY A 239 -10.60 -8.18 0.29
CA GLY A 239 -11.09 -9.35 -0.43
C GLY A 239 -10.00 -10.00 -1.26
N VAL A 240 -10.31 -11.23 -1.65
CA VAL A 240 -9.46 -12.06 -2.48
C VAL A 240 -10.31 -12.83 -3.48
N LEU A 241 -9.82 -12.90 -4.71
CA LEU A 241 -10.35 -13.76 -5.76
C LEU A 241 -9.40 -14.93 -5.92
N LEU A 242 -9.87 -16.13 -5.63
CA LEU A 242 -9.09 -17.37 -5.67
C LEU A 242 -9.49 -18.20 -6.90
N GLY A 243 -8.52 -18.50 -7.74
CA GLY A 243 -8.65 -19.46 -8.83
C GLY A 243 -8.33 -20.87 -8.35
N VAL A 244 -9.30 -21.77 -8.38
CA VAL A 244 -9.17 -23.15 -7.92
C VAL A 244 -9.47 -24.12 -9.05
N GLN A 245 -8.88 -25.31 -9.04
CA GLN A 245 -9.20 -26.36 -9.99
C GLN A 245 -10.52 -27.04 -9.60
N ASP A 246 -10.63 -27.41 -8.34
CA ASP A 246 -11.80 -28.08 -7.78
C ASP A 246 -12.55 -27.15 -6.81
N LEU A 247 -13.82 -26.96 -7.08
CA LEU A 247 -14.70 -26.21 -6.17
C LEU A 247 -15.11 -27.11 -5.01
N PRO A 248 -15.03 -26.62 -3.75
CA PRO A 248 -15.59 -27.34 -2.62
C PRO A 248 -17.09 -27.64 -2.82
N SER A 249 -17.53 -28.82 -2.41
CA SER A 249 -18.88 -29.32 -2.70
C SER A 249 -20.00 -28.56 -2.00
N LEU A 250 -19.69 -27.80 -0.94
CA LEU A 250 -20.70 -27.13 -0.10
C LEU A 250 -20.37 -25.68 0.17
N GLY A 251 -21.40 -24.85 0.21
CA GLY A 251 -21.32 -23.49 0.72
C GLY A 251 -21.07 -22.42 -0.34
N TYR A 252 -21.11 -22.74 -1.63
CA TYR A 252 -20.88 -21.78 -2.72
C TYR A 252 -22.05 -21.71 -3.69
N SER A 253 -22.30 -20.52 -4.22
CA SER A 253 -23.29 -20.25 -5.27
C SER A 253 -22.61 -19.59 -6.45
N GLU A 254 -22.93 -20.06 -7.66
CA GLU A 254 -22.42 -19.47 -8.90
C GLU A 254 -23.13 -18.14 -9.22
N ASP A 255 -22.37 -17.18 -9.76
CA ASP A 255 -22.95 -15.92 -10.23
C ASP A 255 -23.72 -16.13 -11.54
N PRO A 256 -24.99 -15.69 -11.63
CA PRO A 256 -25.81 -15.91 -12.82
C PRO A 256 -25.31 -15.13 -14.05
N GLU A 257 -24.55 -14.04 -13.87
CA GLU A 257 -24.06 -13.19 -14.95
C GLU A 257 -22.59 -13.47 -15.34
N LEU A 258 -21.85 -14.13 -14.45
CA LEU A 258 -20.43 -14.43 -14.62
C LEU A 258 -20.19 -15.92 -14.40
N PRO A 259 -20.45 -16.77 -15.40
CA PRO A 259 -20.21 -18.21 -15.29
C PRO A 259 -18.76 -18.52 -14.86
N GLY A 260 -18.63 -19.45 -13.93
CA GLY A 260 -17.35 -19.83 -13.33
C GLY A 260 -16.92 -18.97 -12.14
N LEU A 261 -17.71 -17.96 -11.76
CA LEU A 261 -17.50 -17.15 -10.55
C LEU A 261 -18.46 -17.61 -9.45
N PHE A 262 -17.91 -17.85 -8.26
CA PHE A 262 -18.64 -18.37 -7.10
C PHE A 262 -18.49 -17.47 -5.89
N TYR A 263 -19.48 -17.47 -5.01
CA TYR A 263 -19.50 -16.75 -3.74
C TYR A 263 -19.86 -17.69 -2.60
N PRO A 264 -19.30 -17.48 -1.40
CA PRO A 264 -19.79 -18.12 -0.19
C PRO A 264 -21.27 -17.76 0.04
N VAL A 265 -22.08 -18.76 0.36
CA VAL A 265 -23.50 -18.56 0.68
C VAL A 265 -23.60 -18.10 2.14
N PRO A 266 -24.17 -16.91 2.42
CA PRO A 266 -24.32 -16.43 3.78
C PRO A 266 -25.11 -17.40 4.67
N GLY A 267 -24.60 -17.67 5.88
CA GLY A 267 -25.26 -18.52 6.87
C GLY A 267 -25.15 -20.03 6.60
N MET A 268 -24.48 -20.45 5.53
CA MET A 268 -24.14 -21.86 5.31
C MET A 268 -22.70 -22.16 5.73
N PRO A 269 -22.45 -23.35 6.31
CA PRO A 269 -21.07 -23.80 6.50
C PRO A 269 -20.35 -23.83 5.16
N CYS A 270 -19.25 -23.10 5.07
CA CYS A 270 -18.45 -23.00 3.87
C CYS A 270 -17.14 -23.76 4.10
N GLN A 271 -16.92 -24.78 3.30
CA GLN A 271 -15.62 -25.47 3.31
C GLN A 271 -14.60 -24.54 2.61
N LEU A 272 -13.52 -24.17 3.29
CA LEU A 272 -12.48 -23.38 2.67
C LEU A 272 -11.86 -24.14 1.49
N PRO A 273 -11.65 -23.47 0.34
CA PRO A 273 -10.95 -24.09 -0.77
C PRO A 273 -9.48 -24.34 -0.41
N SER A 274 -8.88 -25.33 -1.05
CA SER A 274 -7.42 -25.43 -1.02
C SER A 274 -6.82 -24.16 -1.63
N LEU A 275 -5.93 -23.52 -0.88
CA LEU A 275 -5.28 -22.30 -1.39
C LEU A 275 -4.39 -22.65 -2.57
N PRO A 276 -4.39 -21.86 -3.65
CA PRO A 276 -3.46 -22.05 -4.77
C PRO A 276 -2.02 -22.01 -4.28
N GLU A 277 -1.18 -22.87 -4.79
CA GLU A 277 0.24 -22.94 -4.43
C GLU A 277 0.97 -21.64 -4.78
N GLU A 278 2.02 -21.32 -4.04
CA GLU A 278 2.93 -20.24 -4.38
C GLU A 278 3.66 -20.58 -5.68
N GLY A 279 3.75 -19.59 -6.58
CA GLY A 279 4.33 -19.82 -7.92
C GLY A 279 3.35 -20.33 -8.98
N PHE A 280 2.05 -20.42 -8.65
CA PHE A 280 1.00 -20.66 -9.64
C PHE A 280 0.43 -19.30 -10.11
N PRO A 281 1.01 -18.68 -11.15
CA PRO A 281 0.74 -17.30 -11.52
C PRO A 281 -0.71 -17.11 -11.99
N GLY A 282 -1.27 -15.95 -11.65
CA GLY A 282 -2.61 -15.58 -12.09
C GLY A 282 -3.72 -16.42 -11.46
N ALA A 283 -3.49 -17.02 -10.29
CA ALA A 283 -4.50 -17.77 -9.55
C ALA A 283 -5.05 -17.03 -8.32
N VAL A 284 -4.39 -15.94 -7.90
CA VAL A 284 -4.81 -15.16 -6.74
C VAL A 284 -4.77 -13.67 -7.08
N TYR A 285 -5.90 -13.00 -6.86
CA TYR A 285 -5.99 -11.54 -7.00
C TYR A 285 -6.50 -10.92 -5.71
N LEU A 286 -5.91 -9.80 -5.32
CA LEU A 286 -6.37 -8.96 -4.21
C LEU A 286 -7.39 -7.94 -4.70
N LEU A 287 -8.44 -7.74 -3.92
CA LEU A 287 -9.41 -6.66 -4.09
C LEU A 287 -9.06 -5.53 -3.13
N SER A 288 -8.45 -4.51 -3.69
CA SER A 288 -7.86 -3.42 -2.93
C SER A 288 -8.53 -2.09 -3.24
N LYS A 289 -8.52 -1.18 -2.26
CA LYS A 289 -8.84 0.24 -2.43
C LYS A 289 -7.69 1.09 -1.94
N GLN A 290 -7.55 2.25 -2.55
CA GLN A 290 -6.54 3.24 -2.19
C GLN A 290 -7.10 4.66 -2.39
N GLY A 291 -6.47 5.65 -1.75
CA GLY A 291 -7.00 7.01 -1.67
C GLY A 291 -7.02 7.83 -2.97
N LYS A 292 -6.72 7.26 -4.12
CA LYS A 292 -6.74 7.92 -5.44
C LYS A 292 -7.84 7.42 -6.36
N SER A 293 -8.64 6.42 -5.94
CA SER A 293 -9.71 5.84 -6.74
C SER A 293 -10.96 5.58 -5.89
N TRP A 294 -12.14 5.83 -6.51
CA TRP A 294 -13.44 5.45 -5.94
C TRP A 294 -13.73 3.95 -6.06
N HIS A 295 -13.02 3.26 -6.97
CA HIS A 295 -13.28 1.90 -7.36
C HIS A 295 -12.29 0.91 -6.76
N TYR A 296 -12.73 -0.33 -6.59
CA TYR A 296 -11.83 -1.43 -6.31
C TYR A 296 -10.81 -1.58 -7.43
N GLN A 297 -9.59 -1.97 -7.02
CA GLN A 297 -8.54 -2.43 -7.90
C GLN A 297 -8.43 -3.94 -7.78
N LEU A 298 -8.15 -4.61 -8.89
CA LEU A 298 -7.90 -6.04 -8.94
C LEU A 298 -6.43 -6.24 -9.27
N TRP A 299 -5.65 -6.59 -8.27
CA TRP A 299 -4.21 -6.75 -8.38
C TRP A 299 -3.80 -8.20 -8.23
N ASP A 300 -2.95 -8.68 -9.12
CA ASP A 300 -2.31 -9.98 -8.96
C ASP A 300 -1.51 -10.02 -7.65
N TYR A 301 -1.64 -11.11 -6.90
CA TYR A 301 -1.02 -11.24 -5.59
C TYR A 301 0.51 -11.13 -5.65
N ASP A 302 1.12 -11.80 -6.63
CA ASP A 302 2.57 -11.81 -6.78
C ASP A 302 3.09 -10.42 -7.17
N GLN A 303 2.34 -9.68 -8.00
CA GLN A 303 2.66 -8.29 -8.33
C GLN A 303 2.64 -7.39 -7.09
N VAL A 304 1.65 -7.54 -6.20
CA VAL A 304 1.59 -6.78 -4.94
C VAL A 304 2.72 -7.17 -3.99
N ARG A 305 3.00 -8.47 -3.85
CA ARG A 305 4.14 -8.98 -3.07
C ARG A 305 5.44 -8.37 -3.53
N ASP A 306 5.73 -8.43 -4.82
CA ASP A 306 6.97 -7.94 -5.40
C ASP A 306 7.08 -6.41 -5.28
N SER A 307 5.98 -5.70 -5.39
CA SER A 307 5.90 -4.25 -5.17
C SER A 307 6.15 -3.88 -3.70
N ASN A 308 5.56 -4.61 -2.75
CA ASN A 308 5.81 -4.43 -1.32
C ASN A 308 7.28 -4.65 -0.97
N LEU A 309 7.94 -5.66 -1.57
CA LEU A 309 9.36 -5.95 -1.36
C LEU A 309 10.30 -4.84 -1.85
N GLN A 310 9.83 -3.90 -2.68
CA GLN A 310 10.64 -2.74 -3.09
C GLN A 310 10.83 -1.70 -1.97
N LEU A 311 10.02 -1.74 -0.92
CA LEU A 311 10.00 -0.73 0.14
C LEU A 311 11.06 -1.01 1.22
N THR A 312 12.28 -1.30 0.82
CA THR A 312 13.40 -1.63 1.72
C THR A 312 14.14 -0.41 2.24
N ASP A 313 14.06 0.73 1.50
CA ASP A 313 14.80 1.93 1.79
C ASP A 313 13.99 3.21 1.58
N PHE A 314 14.48 4.32 2.15
CA PHE A 314 13.90 5.64 1.88
C PHE A 314 14.27 6.12 0.48
N SER A 315 13.34 6.84 -0.13
CA SER A 315 13.67 7.69 -1.27
C SER A 315 14.86 8.59 -0.89
N PRO A 316 15.91 8.67 -1.73
CA PRO A 316 17.07 9.54 -1.49
C PRO A 316 16.71 11.00 -1.22
N SER A 317 15.59 11.48 -1.74
CA SER A 317 15.07 12.83 -1.48
C SER A 317 14.62 13.06 -0.04
N ARG A 318 14.39 12.01 0.75
CA ARG A 318 13.94 12.08 2.14
C ARG A 318 15.04 11.75 3.17
N ALA A 319 16.15 11.20 2.73
CA ALA A 319 17.33 10.97 3.59
C ALA A 319 17.87 12.26 4.20
N ASN A 320 17.56 13.42 3.60
CA ASN A 320 18.03 14.72 4.03
C ASN A 320 17.24 15.38 5.16
N ASP A 321 16.06 14.87 5.54
CA ASP A 321 15.23 15.50 6.59
C ASP A 321 15.51 14.94 7.99
N GLY A 322 16.58 14.15 8.17
CA GLY A 322 17.11 13.73 9.49
C GLY A 322 16.20 12.78 10.29
N ARG A 323 15.14 12.26 9.68
CA ARG A 323 14.23 11.32 10.33
C ARG A 323 14.81 9.91 10.32
N ALA A 324 14.66 9.21 11.45
CA ALA A 324 15.13 7.83 11.56
C ALA A 324 14.44 6.93 10.50
N VAL A 325 15.26 6.15 9.81
CA VAL A 325 14.83 5.17 8.81
C VAL A 325 13.97 4.11 9.50
N LYS A 326 12.67 4.05 9.15
CA LYS A 326 11.77 2.99 9.59
C LYS A 326 11.41 2.16 8.36
N SER A 327 11.65 0.85 8.44
CA SER A 327 11.35 -0.08 7.34
C SER A 327 9.85 -0.08 7.01
N HIS A 328 9.53 0.01 5.71
CA HIS A 328 8.16 -0.14 5.20
C HIS A 328 7.86 -1.58 4.79
N LEU A 329 8.87 -2.47 4.85
CA LEU A 329 8.69 -3.86 4.46
C LEU A 329 7.76 -4.59 5.41
N GLY A 330 6.63 -5.03 4.91
CA GLY A 330 5.61 -5.74 5.66
C GLY A 330 4.21 -5.24 5.35
N ALA A 331 3.26 -5.73 6.11
CA ALA A 331 1.86 -5.31 6.06
C ALA A 331 1.25 -5.35 7.47
N VAL A 332 0.05 -4.83 7.63
CA VAL A 332 -0.69 -4.89 8.90
C VAL A 332 -1.98 -5.65 8.68
N MET A 333 -2.11 -6.80 9.31
CA MET A 333 -3.38 -7.51 9.44
C MET A 333 -4.17 -6.91 10.61
N CYS A 334 -5.36 -6.41 10.31
CA CYS A 334 -6.26 -5.89 11.32
C CYS A 334 -7.44 -6.84 11.49
N ALA A 335 -7.71 -7.28 12.72
CA ALA A 335 -8.81 -8.16 13.04
C ALA A 335 -9.70 -7.57 14.14
N ASN A 336 -11.00 -7.84 14.04
CA ASN A 336 -11.93 -7.51 15.10
C ASN A 336 -11.61 -8.38 16.34
N PRO A 337 -11.43 -7.78 17.54
CA PRO A 337 -11.11 -8.54 18.75
C PRO A 337 -12.18 -9.56 19.15
N PHE A 338 -13.40 -9.43 18.60
CA PHE A 338 -14.54 -10.28 18.94
C PHE A 338 -14.73 -11.48 17.98
N THR A 339 -13.94 -11.60 16.90
CA THR A 339 -14.07 -12.72 15.94
C THR A 339 -13.21 -13.93 16.26
N GLY A 340 -12.42 -13.89 17.30
CA GLY A 340 -11.55 -14.97 17.73
C GLY A 340 -12.12 -15.72 18.92
N VAL A 341 -13.16 -16.53 18.77
CA VAL A 341 -13.43 -17.80 19.48
C VAL A 341 -14.69 -18.43 18.90
N SER A 342 -14.54 -19.25 17.92
CA SER A 342 -15.44 -20.37 17.66
C SER A 342 -14.54 -21.57 17.37
N SER A 343 -14.16 -22.22 18.44
CA SER A 343 -13.56 -23.56 18.42
C SER A 343 -14.57 -24.60 18.01
#